data_0bb2fccb7fb74098351c0643fe10374e
#
_entry.id   0bb2fccb7fb74098351c0643fe10374e
#
_cell.length_a   1.000
_cell.length_b   1.000
_cell.length_c   1.000
_cell.angle_alpha   90.00
_cell.angle_beta   90.00
_cell.angle_gamma   90.00
#
_symmetry.space_group_name_H-M   'P 1'
#
loop_
_entity.id
_entity.type
_entity.pdbx_description
1 polymer ?
#
loop_
_entity_poly.entity_id
_entity_poly.type
_entity_poly.pdbx_seq_one_letter_code
_entity_poly.pdbx_strand_id
1 'polypeptide(L)'
;RDLRMSRGLGDVYKRQSKTYMIAIIDYNAGNLKSVEKALHFLGEDCVITRNFHEIETADKVILPGVGAFGDAMEQLKKYELDKVIHQVTAENKPFLGICLGLQLLFEGSDESQGVEGLHVLDGQILRIPDQSGLKIPHIGWNSLHLQNDGRLFAGLEENPYVYFVHSYYLKAADEQIVKATTQYSTTIHASVESGNTFACQFHPEKSGTVGLSILKNFAKLQGGNA
;
A
#
# COMPACT_ATOMS: atom_id res chain seq x y z
N ARG A 1 57.74 2.10 -19.62
CA ARG A 1 56.71 1.18 -20.17
C ARG A 1 55.47 1.26 -19.29
N ASP A 2 54.45 1.78 -19.90
CA ASP A 2 53.19 2.19 -19.26
C ASP A 2 52.47 1.11 -18.47
N LEU A 3 52.35 1.36 -17.18
CA LEU A 3 51.41 0.65 -16.26
C LEU A 3 50.21 1.56 -15.85
N ARG A 4 49.74 2.42 -16.76
CA ARG A 4 48.68 3.39 -16.45
C ARG A 4 47.33 3.09 -17.11
N MET A 5 47.10 1.89 -17.66
CA MET A 5 45.87 1.58 -18.40
C MET A 5 44.92 0.57 -17.73
N SER A 6 45.06 0.26 -16.45
CA SER A 6 44.12 -0.72 -15.83
C SER A 6 43.28 -0.17 -14.65
N ARG A 7 43.36 1.14 -14.37
CA ARG A 7 42.52 1.72 -13.28
C ARG A 7 41.22 2.38 -13.72
N GLY A 8 40.96 2.46 -15.03
CA GLY A 8 39.76 3.15 -15.54
C GLY A 8 38.58 2.26 -15.82
N LEU A 9 38.73 0.96 -15.95
CA LEU A 9 37.63 0.02 -16.27
C LEU A 9 36.93 -0.55 -15.05
N GLY A 10 37.56 -0.53 -13.87
CA GLY A 10 36.96 -0.99 -12.62
C GLY A 10 35.93 -0.01 -12.01
N ASP A 11 36.09 1.28 -12.29
CA ASP A 11 35.19 2.32 -11.74
C ASP A 11 33.95 2.59 -12.62
N VAL A 12 34.01 2.20 -13.89
CA VAL A 12 32.87 2.33 -14.80
C VAL A 12 31.80 1.23 -14.51
N TYR A 13 32.23 0.06 -14.04
CA TYR A 13 31.30 -1.01 -13.65
C TYR A 13 30.69 -0.85 -12.25
N LYS A 14 31.24 0.02 -11.40
CA LYS A 14 30.68 0.32 -10.07
C LYS A 14 29.64 1.42 -10.05
N ARG A 15 29.41 2.07 -11.19
CA ARG A 15 28.23 2.91 -11.43
C ARG A 15 27.18 2.15 -12.23
N GLN A 16 26.99 0.87 -11.96
CA GLN A 16 25.69 0.26 -12.26
C GLN A 16 24.69 1.01 -11.39
N SER A 17 23.84 1.78 -12.05
CA SER A 17 22.69 2.47 -11.50
C SER A 17 22.10 1.61 -10.40
N LYS A 18 22.04 2.14 -9.17
CA LYS A 18 21.27 1.57 -8.08
C LYS A 18 19.88 1.33 -8.66
N THR A 19 19.56 0.08 -8.96
CA THR A 19 18.28 -0.25 -9.56
C THR A 19 17.23 0.05 -8.52
N TYR A 20 16.37 1.02 -8.81
CA TYR A 20 15.26 1.38 -7.95
C TYR A 20 14.30 0.19 -7.86
N MET A 21 13.97 -0.25 -6.65
CA MET A 21 13.20 -1.47 -6.44
C MET A 21 12.03 -1.24 -5.50
N ILE A 22 10.85 -1.71 -5.91
CA ILE A 22 9.66 -1.79 -5.07
C ILE A 22 9.51 -3.24 -4.59
N ALA A 23 9.45 -3.47 -3.29
CA ALA A 23 9.16 -4.78 -2.72
C ALA A 23 7.66 -4.94 -2.49
N ILE A 24 7.09 -6.03 -3.02
CA ILE A 24 5.70 -6.44 -2.78
C ILE A 24 5.75 -7.58 -1.78
N ILE A 25 5.18 -7.39 -0.59
CA ILE A 25 5.23 -8.38 0.49
C ILE A 25 4.33 -9.57 0.19
N ASP A 26 4.93 -10.77 0.17
CA ASP A 26 4.25 -12.05 0.02
C ASP A 26 4.03 -12.70 1.38
N TYR A 27 2.80 -12.70 1.87
CA TYR A 27 2.39 -13.37 3.10
C TYR A 27 1.22 -14.35 2.87
N ASN A 28 1.12 -14.93 1.69
CA ASN A 28 0.08 -15.85 1.24
C ASN A 28 -1.33 -15.24 1.16
N ALA A 29 -1.46 -13.94 1.01
CA ALA A 29 -2.75 -13.24 0.99
C ALA A 29 -3.30 -12.94 -0.42
N GLY A 30 -2.73 -13.53 -1.45
CA GLY A 30 -3.24 -13.46 -2.83
C GLY A 30 -3.11 -12.09 -3.52
N ASN A 31 -3.44 -12.08 -4.80
CA ASN A 31 -3.48 -10.90 -5.69
C ASN A 31 -2.15 -10.15 -5.93
N LEU A 32 -1.03 -10.77 -5.62
CA LEU A 32 0.32 -10.18 -5.77
C LEU A 32 0.65 -9.90 -7.23
N LYS A 33 0.27 -10.82 -8.13
CA LYS A 33 0.55 -10.75 -9.56
C LYS A 33 -0.12 -9.57 -10.27
N SER A 34 -1.32 -9.19 -9.84
CA SER A 34 -2.03 -8.05 -10.41
C SER A 34 -1.31 -6.73 -10.10
N VAL A 35 -0.78 -6.59 -8.88
CA VAL A 35 0.02 -5.42 -8.48
C VAL A 35 1.36 -5.41 -9.23
N GLU A 36 2.05 -6.54 -9.30
CA GLU A 36 3.29 -6.70 -10.07
C GLU A 36 3.10 -6.30 -11.52
N LYS A 37 2.04 -6.81 -12.16
CA LYS A 37 1.72 -6.52 -13.56
C LYS A 37 1.46 -5.02 -13.79
N ALA A 38 0.74 -4.37 -12.90
CA ALA A 38 0.47 -2.94 -12.99
C ALA A 38 1.75 -2.11 -12.86
N LEU A 39 2.65 -2.46 -11.94
CA LEU A 39 3.94 -1.79 -11.77
C LEU A 39 4.84 -2.00 -12.99
N HIS A 40 4.91 -3.20 -13.53
CA HIS A 40 5.67 -3.49 -14.76
C HIS A 40 5.11 -2.69 -15.96
N PHE A 41 3.79 -2.58 -16.07
CA PHE A 41 3.16 -1.75 -17.09
C PHE A 41 3.59 -0.27 -16.99
N LEU A 42 3.81 0.22 -15.77
CA LEU A 42 4.31 1.58 -15.50
C LEU A 42 5.83 1.72 -15.72
N GLY A 43 6.53 0.63 -16.03
CA GLY A 43 7.98 0.63 -16.17
C GLY A 43 8.75 0.59 -14.85
N GLU A 44 8.09 0.20 -13.76
CA GLU A 44 8.71 0.12 -12.44
C GLU A 44 9.27 -1.27 -12.16
N ASP A 45 10.49 -1.32 -11.62
CA ASP A 45 11.09 -2.57 -11.15
C ASP A 45 10.52 -2.95 -9.79
N CYS A 46 10.04 -4.18 -9.68
CA CYS A 46 9.48 -4.70 -8.43
C CYS A 46 9.80 -6.18 -8.23
N VAL A 47 9.75 -6.60 -6.98
CA VAL A 47 9.97 -7.99 -6.59
C VAL A 47 8.91 -8.42 -5.58
N ILE A 48 8.31 -9.60 -5.81
CA ILE A 48 7.45 -10.27 -4.83
C ILE A 48 8.36 -11.04 -3.90
N THR A 49 8.32 -10.72 -2.61
CA THR A 49 9.26 -11.30 -1.64
C THR A 49 8.70 -11.33 -0.22
N ARG A 50 9.19 -12.27 0.57
CA ARG A 50 9.05 -12.29 2.03
C ARG A 50 10.40 -12.25 2.74
N ASN A 51 11.46 -12.02 1.99
CA ASN A 51 12.81 -11.92 2.53
C ASN A 51 12.97 -10.58 3.25
N PHE A 52 13.34 -10.63 4.52
CA PHE A 52 13.50 -9.44 5.37
C PHE A 52 14.48 -8.44 4.76
N HIS A 53 15.64 -8.90 4.30
CA HIS A 53 16.68 -8.03 3.74
C HIS A 53 16.24 -7.35 2.44
N GLU A 54 15.54 -8.05 1.56
CA GLU A 54 15.01 -7.47 0.33
C GLU A 54 13.97 -6.38 0.60
N ILE A 55 13.11 -6.58 1.60
CA ILE A 55 12.11 -5.58 2.02
C ILE A 55 12.81 -4.38 2.66
N GLU A 56 13.73 -4.63 3.58
CA GLU A 56 14.48 -3.60 4.29
C GLU A 56 15.27 -2.69 3.34
N THR A 57 15.89 -3.26 2.32
CA THR A 57 16.75 -2.55 1.36
C THR A 57 16.00 -2.00 0.15
N ALA A 58 14.74 -2.37 -0.06
CA ALA A 58 13.93 -1.82 -1.14
C ALA A 58 13.72 -0.31 -0.96
N ASP A 59 13.54 0.39 -2.07
CA ASP A 59 13.29 1.84 -2.04
C ASP A 59 11.87 2.16 -1.58
N LYS A 60 10.91 1.28 -1.89
CA LYS A 60 9.51 1.36 -1.47
C LYS A 60 8.96 -0.02 -1.20
N VAL A 61 7.90 -0.08 -0.41
CA VAL A 61 7.25 -1.32 0.00
C VAL A 61 5.74 -1.24 -0.24
N ILE A 62 5.17 -2.29 -0.80
CA ILE A 62 3.73 -2.46 -0.95
C ILE A 62 3.28 -3.67 -0.14
N LEU A 63 2.25 -3.47 0.68
CA LEU A 63 1.54 -4.52 1.40
C LEU A 63 0.17 -4.72 0.77
N PRO A 64 0.02 -5.61 -0.21
CA PRO A 64 -1.27 -5.94 -0.79
C PRO A 64 -1.98 -6.95 0.10
N GLY A 65 -3.18 -7.32 -0.25
CA GLY A 65 -3.83 -8.45 0.35
C GLY A 65 -5.33 -8.49 0.13
N VAL A 66 -5.84 -9.70 0.12
CA VAL A 66 -7.26 -10.03 0.12
C VAL A 66 -7.50 -11.13 1.14
N GLY A 67 -8.72 -11.25 1.64
CA GLY A 67 -9.08 -12.27 2.60
C GLY A 67 -9.35 -11.72 4.00
N ALA A 68 -9.28 -12.59 5.00
CA ALA A 68 -9.64 -12.28 6.37
C ALA A 68 -8.49 -11.65 7.17
N PHE A 69 -8.83 -10.65 7.96
CA PHE A 69 -7.89 -9.89 8.80
C PHE A 69 -7.08 -10.80 9.76
N GLY A 70 -7.76 -11.69 10.48
CA GLY A 70 -7.10 -12.57 11.45
C GLY A 70 -6.12 -13.54 10.80
N ASP A 71 -6.51 -14.16 9.68
CA ASP A 71 -5.68 -15.08 8.92
C ASP A 71 -4.42 -14.36 8.38
N ALA A 72 -4.60 -13.14 7.88
CA ALA A 72 -3.51 -12.33 7.38
C ALA A 72 -2.51 -11.96 8.49
N MET A 73 -3.00 -11.55 9.67
CA MET A 73 -2.13 -11.24 10.81
C MET A 73 -1.37 -12.47 11.28
N GLU A 74 -1.98 -13.65 11.29
CA GLU A 74 -1.31 -14.92 11.60
C GLU A 74 -0.16 -15.19 10.63
N GLN A 75 -0.38 -15.02 9.32
CA GLN A 75 0.64 -15.21 8.29
C GLN A 75 1.79 -14.20 8.43
N LEU A 76 1.49 -12.93 8.67
CA LEU A 76 2.51 -11.91 8.89
C LEU A 76 3.42 -12.27 10.08
N LYS A 77 2.84 -12.69 11.20
CA LYS A 77 3.59 -13.11 12.40
C LYS A 77 4.39 -14.38 12.16
N LYS A 78 3.83 -15.35 11.46
CA LYS A 78 4.49 -16.61 11.12
C LYS A 78 5.81 -16.39 10.37
N TYR A 79 5.84 -15.46 9.44
CA TYR A 79 7.01 -15.10 8.65
C TYR A 79 7.80 -13.92 9.22
N GLU A 80 7.46 -13.46 10.43
CA GLU A 80 8.09 -12.31 11.10
C GLU A 80 8.05 -11.01 10.26
N LEU A 81 7.10 -10.92 9.33
CA LEU A 81 6.94 -9.76 8.45
C LEU A 81 6.39 -8.54 9.19
N ASP A 82 5.68 -8.72 10.30
CA ASP A 82 5.27 -7.65 11.21
C ASP A 82 6.49 -6.82 11.67
N LYS A 83 7.61 -7.45 11.96
CA LYS A 83 8.84 -6.79 12.40
C LYS A 83 9.43 -5.90 11.32
N VAL A 84 9.56 -6.39 10.08
CA VAL A 84 10.11 -5.58 8.99
C VAL A 84 9.17 -4.46 8.58
N ILE A 85 7.86 -4.67 8.65
CA ILE A 85 6.88 -3.62 8.38
C ILE A 85 7.01 -2.48 9.40
N HIS A 86 7.10 -2.80 10.70
CA HIS A 86 7.33 -1.79 11.72
C HIS A 86 8.65 -1.03 11.51
N GLN A 87 9.70 -1.73 11.12
CA GLN A 87 11.00 -1.12 10.86
C GLN A 87 10.93 -0.13 9.68
N VAL A 88 10.46 -0.56 8.53
CA VAL A 88 10.45 0.29 7.32
C VAL A 88 9.48 1.46 7.44
N THR A 89 8.36 1.30 8.14
CA THR A 89 7.43 2.41 8.40
C THR A 89 8.00 3.40 9.41
N ALA A 90 8.67 2.92 10.46
CA ALA A 90 9.36 3.78 11.44
C ALA A 90 10.51 4.57 10.80
N GLU A 91 11.20 4.00 9.81
CA GLU A 91 12.26 4.67 9.02
C GLU A 91 11.70 5.63 7.97
N ASN A 92 10.38 5.78 7.92
CA ASN A 92 9.68 6.64 6.95
C ASN A 92 9.93 6.25 5.48
N LYS A 93 10.17 4.99 5.21
CA LYS A 93 10.22 4.45 3.85
C LYS A 93 8.84 4.53 3.22
N PRO A 94 8.70 4.97 1.95
CA PRO A 94 7.40 4.97 1.28
C PRO A 94 6.77 3.58 1.30
N PHE A 95 5.60 3.49 1.91
CA PHE A 95 4.86 2.27 2.16
C PHE A 95 3.41 2.43 1.72
N LEU A 96 2.89 1.46 0.97
CA LEU A 96 1.50 1.47 0.49
C LEU A 96 0.78 0.19 0.88
N GLY A 97 -0.23 0.30 1.74
CA GLY A 97 -1.20 -0.77 2.01
C GLY A 97 -2.35 -0.75 1.00
N ILE A 98 -2.71 -1.90 0.45
CA ILE A 98 -3.81 -2.03 -0.53
C ILE A 98 -4.87 -3.00 0.00
N CYS A 99 -6.12 -2.56 0.04
CA CYS A 99 -7.30 -3.32 0.48
C CYS A 99 -7.11 -3.90 1.89
N LEU A 100 -6.97 -5.21 2.04
CA LEU A 100 -6.64 -5.81 3.34
C LEU A 100 -5.34 -5.22 3.93
N GLY A 101 -4.37 -4.87 3.09
CA GLY A 101 -3.13 -4.23 3.52
C GLY A 101 -3.34 -2.88 4.20
N LEU A 102 -4.34 -2.10 3.79
CA LEU A 102 -4.76 -0.91 4.55
C LEU A 102 -5.24 -1.31 5.95
N GLN A 103 -6.13 -2.30 6.03
CA GLN A 103 -6.77 -2.68 7.28
C GLN A 103 -5.76 -3.19 8.31
N LEU A 104 -4.77 -3.95 7.87
CA LEU A 104 -3.73 -4.52 8.73
C LEU A 104 -2.85 -3.47 9.41
N LEU A 105 -2.76 -2.26 8.89
CA LEU A 105 -1.97 -1.17 9.48
C LEU A 105 -2.59 -0.59 10.75
N PHE A 106 -3.85 -0.88 11.03
CA PHE A 106 -4.62 -0.29 12.13
C PHE A 106 -4.68 -1.22 13.35
N GLU A 107 -5.48 -0.83 14.37
CA GLU A 107 -5.45 -1.46 15.69
C GLU A 107 -6.14 -2.82 15.73
N GLY A 108 -7.25 -2.98 15.02
CA GLY A 108 -8.05 -4.20 15.03
C GLY A 108 -9.22 -4.14 14.08
N SER A 109 -9.97 -5.24 13.98
CA SER A 109 -11.10 -5.39 13.07
C SER A 109 -12.25 -6.15 13.72
N ASP A 110 -13.49 -5.71 13.44
CA ASP A 110 -14.71 -6.43 13.79
C ASP A 110 -14.77 -7.85 13.20
N GLU A 111 -14.06 -8.06 12.08
CA GLU A 111 -13.99 -9.38 11.42
C GLU A 111 -13.29 -10.42 12.29
N SER A 112 -12.32 -10.00 13.08
CA SER A 112 -11.45 -10.90 13.85
C SER A 112 -11.26 -10.35 15.27
N GLN A 113 -12.30 -10.50 16.10
CA GLN A 113 -12.25 -10.00 17.47
C GLN A 113 -11.10 -10.62 18.26
N GLY A 114 -10.41 -9.78 19.05
CA GLY A 114 -9.28 -10.18 19.85
C GLY A 114 -7.95 -10.31 19.08
N VAL A 115 -7.95 -10.13 17.77
CA VAL A 115 -6.73 -10.08 16.95
C VAL A 115 -6.27 -8.63 16.81
N GLU A 116 -5.07 -8.35 17.28
CA GLU A 116 -4.47 -7.04 17.09
C GLU A 116 -3.87 -6.91 15.69
N GLY A 117 -4.09 -5.74 15.05
CA GLY A 117 -3.41 -5.37 13.81
C GLY A 117 -1.96 -4.96 14.05
N LEU A 118 -1.32 -4.48 12.99
CA LEU A 118 0.06 -3.99 13.08
C LEU A 118 0.21 -2.71 13.92
N HIS A 119 -0.87 -1.97 14.08
CA HIS A 119 -0.92 -0.71 14.85
C HIS A 119 0.19 0.28 14.44
N VAL A 120 0.41 0.40 13.15
CA VAL A 120 1.25 1.46 12.57
C VAL A 120 0.52 2.81 12.64
N LEU A 121 -0.81 2.76 12.48
CA LEU A 121 -1.71 3.91 12.52
C LEU A 121 -2.87 3.65 13.49
N ASP A 122 -3.45 4.72 14.02
CA ASP A 122 -4.56 4.65 14.96
C ASP A 122 -5.92 4.67 14.23
N GLY A 123 -6.78 3.74 14.58
CA GLY A 123 -8.11 3.60 14.03
C GLY A 123 -8.60 2.16 14.11
N GLN A 124 -9.87 1.97 13.78
CA GLN A 124 -10.54 0.68 13.83
C GLN A 124 -11.11 0.30 12.47
N ILE A 125 -11.14 -1.00 12.22
CA ILE A 125 -11.77 -1.57 11.04
C ILE A 125 -13.14 -2.12 11.48
N LEU A 126 -14.20 -1.57 10.92
CA LEU A 126 -15.58 -1.84 11.30
C LEU A 126 -16.30 -2.56 10.18
N ARG A 127 -17.34 -3.33 10.52
CA ARG A 127 -18.21 -3.87 9.50
C ARG A 127 -19.07 -2.77 8.89
N ILE A 128 -19.20 -2.77 7.56
CA ILE A 128 -20.12 -1.85 6.87
C ILE A 128 -21.54 -2.08 7.40
N PRO A 129 -22.23 -1.02 7.88
CA PRO A 129 -23.59 -1.19 8.42
C PRO A 129 -24.58 -1.59 7.34
N ASP A 130 -25.54 -2.44 7.73
CA ASP A 130 -26.63 -2.84 6.84
C ASP A 130 -27.49 -1.63 6.48
N GLN A 131 -27.83 -1.50 5.22
CA GLN A 131 -28.74 -0.48 4.72
C GLN A 131 -29.66 -1.09 3.67
N SER A 132 -30.95 -0.82 3.75
CA SER A 132 -31.94 -1.29 2.77
C SER A 132 -31.55 -0.87 1.35
N GLY A 133 -31.52 -1.82 0.43
CA GLY A 133 -31.17 -1.59 -0.97
C GLY A 133 -29.68 -1.65 -1.28
N LEU A 134 -28.81 -1.78 -0.27
CA LEU A 134 -27.37 -1.94 -0.47
C LEU A 134 -26.93 -3.34 -0.08
N LYS A 135 -26.09 -3.93 -0.92
CA LYS A 135 -25.49 -5.25 -0.67
C LYS A 135 -24.13 -5.10 0.03
N ILE A 136 -23.84 -6.03 0.93
CA ILE A 136 -22.52 -6.21 1.53
C ILE A 136 -22.00 -7.58 1.09
N PRO A 137 -20.78 -7.62 0.51
CA PRO A 137 -19.76 -6.58 0.42
C PRO A 137 -20.10 -5.45 -0.56
N HIS A 138 -19.48 -4.28 -0.34
CA HIS A 138 -19.38 -3.18 -1.30
C HIS A 138 -18.49 -3.65 -2.45
N ILE A 139 -19.10 -3.95 -3.59
CA ILE A 139 -18.41 -4.43 -4.80
C ILE A 139 -18.74 -3.51 -5.97
N GLY A 140 -17.71 -3.04 -6.64
CA GLY A 140 -17.83 -2.26 -7.87
C GLY A 140 -17.16 -0.91 -7.81
N TRP A 141 -17.44 -0.11 -8.81
CA TRP A 141 -16.89 1.24 -8.97
C TRP A 141 -17.64 2.24 -8.12
N ASN A 142 -16.90 3.07 -7.41
CA ASN A 142 -17.46 4.19 -6.66
C ASN A 142 -16.50 5.39 -6.72
N SER A 143 -17.05 6.58 -6.56
CA SER A 143 -16.28 7.81 -6.62
C SER A 143 -15.62 8.14 -5.29
N LEU A 144 -14.45 8.77 -5.38
CA LEU A 144 -13.73 9.30 -4.22
C LEU A 144 -14.00 10.79 -4.06
N HIS A 145 -14.23 11.22 -2.82
CA HIS A 145 -14.13 12.61 -2.44
C HIS A 145 -12.71 12.86 -1.90
N LEU A 146 -11.92 13.64 -2.65
CA LEU A 146 -10.53 13.93 -2.30
C LEU A 146 -10.45 15.08 -1.29
N GLN A 147 -9.58 14.95 -0.30
CA GLN A 147 -9.41 15.96 0.76
C GLN A 147 -7.99 15.94 1.33
N ASN A 148 -7.64 16.98 2.07
CA ASN A 148 -6.37 17.09 2.80
C ASN A 148 -5.10 16.90 1.94
N ASP A 149 -5.13 17.29 0.66
CA ASP A 149 -3.96 17.30 -0.24
C ASP A 149 -3.14 15.99 -0.28
N GLY A 150 -3.83 14.86 -0.53
CA GLY A 150 -3.18 13.56 -0.62
C GLY A 150 -2.24 13.45 -1.82
N ARG A 151 -0.97 13.06 -1.59
CA ARG A 151 0.05 12.95 -2.65
C ARG A 151 -0.24 11.85 -3.66
N LEU A 152 -0.92 10.77 -3.27
CA LEU A 152 -1.34 9.72 -4.20
C LEU A 152 -2.31 10.22 -5.27
N PHE A 153 -3.05 11.28 -4.97
CA PHE A 153 -4.11 11.80 -5.82
C PHE A 153 -3.69 13.05 -6.61
N ALA A 154 -2.40 13.39 -6.58
CA ALA A 154 -1.87 14.53 -7.31
C ALA A 154 -2.15 14.41 -8.82
N GLY A 155 -2.69 15.45 -9.40
CA GLY A 155 -3.00 15.53 -10.85
C GLY A 155 -4.25 14.78 -11.28
N LEU A 156 -5.02 14.19 -10.37
CA LEU A 156 -6.30 13.55 -10.69
C LEU A 156 -7.42 14.59 -10.77
N GLU A 157 -8.42 14.30 -11.63
CA GLU A 157 -9.66 15.07 -11.67
C GLU A 157 -10.48 14.84 -10.39
N GLU A 158 -11.44 15.73 -10.13
CA GLU A 158 -12.37 15.60 -9.01
C GLU A 158 -13.24 14.35 -9.16
N ASN A 159 -13.57 13.73 -8.02
CA ASN A 159 -14.43 12.55 -7.94
C ASN A 159 -14.00 11.40 -8.85
N PRO A 160 -12.72 10.97 -8.79
CA PRO A 160 -12.28 9.83 -9.58
C PRO A 160 -12.98 8.54 -9.14
N TYR A 161 -13.27 7.67 -10.10
CA TYR A 161 -13.87 6.36 -9.84
C TYR A 161 -12.79 5.30 -9.67
N VAL A 162 -12.95 4.48 -8.64
CA VAL A 162 -12.06 3.37 -8.32
C VAL A 162 -12.85 2.11 -7.95
N TYR A 163 -12.19 0.95 -7.99
CA TYR A 163 -12.83 -0.34 -7.76
C TYR A 163 -12.68 -0.80 -6.31
N PHE A 164 -13.83 -1.10 -5.68
CA PHE A 164 -13.95 -1.61 -4.32
C PHE A 164 -14.43 -3.06 -4.30
N VAL A 165 -13.94 -3.82 -3.33
CA VAL A 165 -14.49 -5.11 -2.94
C VAL A 165 -14.14 -5.36 -1.47
N HIS A 166 -15.03 -5.01 -0.54
CA HIS A 166 -14.80 -5.16 0.89
C HIS A 166 -16.10 -5.14 1.70
N SER A 167 -16.09 -5.80 2.85
CA SER A 167 -17.18 -5.81 3.82
C SER A 167 -16.86 -5.01 5.08
N TYR A 168 -15.58 -4.73 5.31
CA TYR A 168 -15.08 -3.98 6.46
C TYR A 168 -14.39 -2.72 5.96
N TYR A 169 -14.47 -1.66 6.76
CA TYR A 169 -13.96 -0.35 6.37
C TYR A 169 -13.22 0.33 7.51
N LEU A 170 -12.33 1.23 7.18
CA LEU A 170 -11.57 2.04 8.12
C LEU A 170 -12.40 3.19 8.68
N LYS A 171 -12.32 3.35 9.99
CA LYS A 171 -12.59 4.60 10.69
C LYS A 171 -11.30 5.04 11.38
N ALA A 172 -10.58 5.96 10.74
CA ALA A 172 -9.34 6.51 11.28
C ALA A 172 -9.62 7.35 12.54
N ALA A 173 -8.75 7.26 13.55
CA ALA A 173 -8.86 8.07 14.76
C ALA A 173 -8.54 9.54 14.49
N ASP A 174 -7.58 9.82 13.61
CA ASP A 174 -7.20 11.15 13.16
C ASP A 174 -7.69 11.40 11.72
N GLU A 175 -8.68 12.27 11.57
CA GLU A 175 -9.22 12.60 10.25
C GLU A 175 -8.25 13.37 9.36
N GLN A 176 -7.21 13.97 9.91
CA GLN A 176 -6.20 14.69 9.14
C GLN A 176 -5.39 13.76 8.21
N ILE A 177 -5.27 12.49 8.56
CA ILE A 177 -4.59 11.52 7.69
C ILE A 177 -5.47 11.02 6.55
N VAL A 178 -6.79 11.25 6.60
CA VAL A 178 -7.73 10.79 5.57
C VAL A 178 -7.61 11.69 4.33
N LYS A 179 -7.29 11.09 3.19
CA LYS A 179 -7.06 11.81 1.92
C LYS A 179 -8.17 11.59 0.90
N ALA A 180 -8.95 10.54 1.07
CA ALA A 180 -10.11 10.26 0.23
C ALA A 180 -11.18 9.54 1.04
N THR A 181 -12.44 9.89 0.77
CA THR A 181 -13.61 9.20 1.31
C THR A 181 -14.51 8.73 0.19
N THR A 182 -15.35 7.76 0.48
CA THR A 182 -16.44 7.35 -0.39
C THR A 182 -17.69 7.08 0.44
N GLN A 183 -18.85 7.13 -0.18
CA GLN A 183 -20.13 6.87 0.46
C GLN A 183 -20.68 5.50 0.05
N TYR A 184 -20.87 4.64 1.02
CA TYR A 184 -21.55 3.36 0.85
C TYR A 184 -22.09 2.90 2.20
N SER A 185 -23.41 3.10 2.44
CA SER A 185 -24.07 2.89 3.74
C SER A 185 -23.58 3.83 4.85
N THR A 186 -22.34 4.22 4.82
CA THR A 186 -21.69 5.16 5.73
C THR A 186 -20.56 5.88 4.98
N THR A 187 -19.96 6.86 5.63
CA THR A 187 -18.73 7.46 5.11
C THR A 187 -17.56 6.53 5.36
N ILE A 188 -16.91 6.11 4.29
CA ILE A 188 -15.75 5.21 4.31
C ILE A 188 -14.48 6.02 4.13
N HIS A 189 -13.53 5.90 5.06
CA HIS A 189 -12.18 6.44 4.91
C HIS A 189 -11.41 5.56 3.91
N ALA A 190 -11.47 5.95 2.64
CA ALA A 190 -11.01 5.12 1.53
C ALA A 190 -9.51 5.17 1.30
N SER A 191 -8.84 6.25 1.75
CA SER A 191 -7.39 6.37 1.64
C SER A 191 -6.84 7.25 2.74
N VAL A 192 -5.68 6.89 3.24
CA VAL A 192 -4.93 7.62 4.27
C VAL A 192 -3.48 7.86 3.85
N GLU A 193 -2.91 8.91 4.43
CA GLU A 193 -1.51 9.25 4.30
C GLU A 193 -1.03 9.84 5.62
N SER A 194 0.00 9.23 6.21
CA SER A 194 0.67 9.73 7.41
C SER A 194 2.18 9.59 7.21
N GLY A 195 2.88 10.73 7.09
CA GLY A 195 4.26 10.70 6.65
C GLY A 195 4.38 10.04 5.28
N ASN A 196 5.22 9.02 5.16
CA ASN A 196 5.35 8.21 3.94
C ASN A 196 4.59 6.88 4.01
N THR A 197 3.70 6.72 4.98
CA THR A 197 2.79 5.57 5.04
C THR A 197 1.47 5.95 4.37
N PHE A 198 1.15 5.25 3.30
CA PHE A 198 -0.05 5.41 2.47
C PHE A 198 -0.88 4.14 2.50
N ALA A 199 -2.17 4.26 2.36
CA ALA A 199 -3.03 3.10 2.16
C ALA A 199 -4.30 3.43 1.40
N CYS A 200 -4.82 2.42 0.68
CA CYS A 200 -6.05 2.50 -0.10
C CYS A 200 -6.94 1.30 0.22
N GLN A 201 -8.24 1.53 0.48
CA GLN A 201 -9.21 0.44 0.61
C GLN A 201 -9.54 -0.17 -0.75
N PHE A 202 -9.60 0.65 -1.78
CA PHE A 202 -9.80 0.20 -3.15
C PHE A 202 -8.53 -0.44 -3.73
N HIS A 203 -8.70 -1.08 -4.88
CA HIS A 203 -7.60 -1.72 -5.62
C HIS A 203 -7.14 -0.81 -6.76
N PRO A 204 -6.04 -0.06 -6.62
CA PRO A 204 -5.54 0.76 -7.72
C PRO A 204 -5.17 -0.08 -8.95
N GLU A 205 -4.64 -1.29 -8.77
CA GLU A 205 -4.31 -2.22 -9.84
C GLU A 205 -5.52 -2.71 -10.66
N LYS A 206 -6.75 -2.49 -10.12
CA LYS A 206 -8.02 -2.82 -10.77
C LYS A 206 -8.86 -1.59 -11.13
N SER A 207 -8.30 -0.41 -10.97
CA SER A 207 -9.05 0.86 -11.11
C SER A 207 -8.72 1.61 -12.40
N GLY A 208 -8.30 0.91 -13.45
CA GLY A 208 -8.06 1.49 -14.77
C GLY A 208 -6.97 2.57 -14.76
N THR A 209 -7.16 3.61 -15.57
CA THR A 209 -6.19 4.70 -15.69
C THR A 209 -6.04 5.52 -14.41
N VAL A 210 -7.10 5.71 -13.65
CA VAL A 210 -7.07 6.36 -12.34
C VAL A 210 -6.15 5.60 -11.39
N GLY A 211 -6.34 4.29 -11.31
CA GLY A 211 -5.51 3.43 -10.45
C GLY A 211 -4.04 3.42 -10.87
N LEU A 212 -3.76 3.38 -12.15
CA LEU A 212 -2.39 3.48 -12.67
C LEU A 212 -1.74 4.83 -12.32
N SER A 213 -2.50 5.92 -12.38
CA SER A 213 -2.02 7.23 -11.96
C SER A 213 -1.68 7.28 -10.48
N ILE A 214 -2.48 6.64 -9.64
CA ILE A 214 -2.23 6.52 -8.20
C ILE A 214 -0.94 5.72 -7.93
N LEU A 215 -0.79 4.57 -8.56
CA LEU A 215 0.44 3.75 -8.44
C LEU A 215 1.67 4.49 -8.96
N LYS A 216 1.53 5.22 -10.05
CA LYS A 216 2.60 6.06 -10.60
C LYS A 216 3.00 7.17 -9.64
N ASN A 217 2.03 7.84 -9.00
CA ASN A 217 2.31 8.85 -7.99
C ASN A 217 3.08 8.25 -6.81
N PHE A 218 2.69 7.06 -6.35
CA PHE A 218 3.44 6.35 -5.32
C PHE A 218 4.87 6.01 -5.75
N ALA A 219 5.02 5.47 -6.96
CA ALA A 219 6.33 5.08 -7.49
C ALA A 219 7.30 6.28 -7.66
N LYS A 220 6.77 7.47 -7.90
CA LYS A 220 7.56 8.70 -8.07
C LYS A 220 7.94 9.40 -6.76
N LEU A 221 7.41 8.96 -5.62
CA LEU A 221 7.76 9.56 -4.34
C LEU A 221 9.26 9.41 -4.08
N GLN A 222 9.87 10.47 -3.59
CA GLN A 222 11.26 10.44 -3.16
C GLN A 222 11.36 9.73 -1.82
N GLY A 223 12.30 8.80 -1.67
CA GLY A 223 12.58 8.16 -0.40
C GLY A 223 12.96 9.20 0.64
N GLY A 224 12.38 9.09 1.83
CA GLY A 224 12.66 10.02 2.92
C GLY A 224 14.09 9.89 3.40
N ASN A 225 14.97 10.72 2.84
CA ASN A 225 16.21 11.18 3.43
C ASN A 225 16.27 12.68 3.13
N ALA A 226 15.68 13.42 4.01
CA ALA A 226 16.06 14.81 4.20
C ALA A 226 16.63 14.92 5.59
#